data_1995476ca6caac1dc34d54a41016e9b5
#
_entry.id   1995476ca6caac1dc34d54a41016e9b5
#
_cell.length_a   1.000
_cell.length_b   1.000
_cell.length_c   1.000
_cell.angle_alpha   90.00
_cell.angle_beta   90.00
_cell.angle_gamma   90.00
#
_symmetry.space_group_name_H-M   'P 1'
#
loop_
_entity.id
_entity.type
_entity.pdbx_description
1 polymer ?
#
loop_
_entity_poly.entity_id
_entity_poly.type
_entity_poly.pdbx_seq_one_letter_code
_entity_poly.pdbx_strand_id
1 'polypeptide(L)'
;LVNSAIPVLIAEAQRVLESASADLMACDRRLPYRPADQATHSPTRDAVALVQTAINRLGTAIELYQVVPVAQQADTMDYAGQILQSLTQHQSDLDATLDDAMEGWKLKRLARVDRDILRIALTEILHLKLDKRIAIDEAVEIAKRYSDDDGYRFINGVMRRVTDQLKKQSKKAPAPFTEPAPLPDLAVEPAADETPTAPPPAI
;
A
#
# COMPACT_ATOMS: atom_id res chain seq x y z
N LEU A 1 -5.84 -16.02 31.74
CA LEU A 1 -4.75 -16.98 31.46
C LEU A 1 -4.92 -17.69 30.12
N VAL A 2 -6.14 -18.06 29.68
CA VAL A 2 -6.34 -18.76 28.40
C VAL A 2 -6.10 -17.82 27.21
N ASN A 3 -6.51 -16.54 27.28
CA ASN A 3 -6.36 -15.57 26.19
C ASN A 3 -4.90 -15.18 25.88
N SER A 4 -3.98 -15.31 26.84
CA SER A 4 -2.56 -15.01 26.62
C SER A 4 -1.77 -16.17 26.00
N ALA A 5 -2.29 -17.40 26.09
CA ALA A 5 -1.65 -18.58 25.51
C ALA A 5 -1.97 -18.75 24.01
N ILE A 6 -3.12 -18.28 23.55
CA ILE A 6 -3.56 -18.43 22.15
C ILE A 6 -2.58 -17.80 21.14
N PRO A 7 -2.11 -16.55 21.30
CA PRO A 7 -1.16 -15.96 20.37
C PRO A 7 0.17 -16.73 20.29
N VAL A 8 0.63 -17.28 21.42
CA VAL A 8 1.87 -18.07 21.47
C VAL A 8 1.70 -19.39 20.71
N LEU A 9 0.57 -20.08 20.89
CA LEU A 9 0.27 -21.31 20.16
C LEU A 9 0.11 -21.07 18.66
N ILE A 10 -0.47 -19.95 18.28
CA ILE A 10 -0.61 -19.57 16.87
C ILE A 10 0.76 -19.28 16.25
N ALA A 11 1.63 -18.54 16.93
CA ALA A 11 2.99 -18.25 16.46
C ALA A 11 3.82 -19.55 16.33
N GLU A 12 3.64 -20.50 17.24
CA GLU A 12 4.28 -21.80 17.15
C GLU A 12 3.76 -22.60 15.95
N ALA A 13 2.45 -22.63 15.76
CA ALA A 13 1.83 -23.31 14.61
C ALA A 13 2.30 -22.72 13.28
N GLN A 14 2.43 -21.39 13.17
CA GLN A 14 2.97 -20.73 11.98
C GLN A 14 4.39 -21.18 11.71
N ARG A 15 5.27 -21.17 12.72
CA ARG A 15 6.66 -21.61 12.57
C ARG A 15 6.79 -23.06 12.12
N VAL A 16 5.95 -23.95 12.64
CA VAL A 16 5.91 -25.35 12.23
C VAL A 16 5.45 -25.49 10.78
N LEU A 17 4.43 -24.71 10.36
CA LEU A 17 3.95 -24.71 8.98
C LEU A 17 4.99 -24.17 7.99
N GLU A 18 5.70 -23.11 8.35
CA GLU A 18 6.79 -22.54 7.53
C GLU A 18 7.93 -23.56 7.36
N SER A 19 8.32 -24.24 8.44
CA SER A 19 9.33 -25.31 8.36
C SER A 19 8.88 -26.46 7.47
N ALA A 20 7.64 -26.93 7.63
CA ALA A 20 7.08 -27.99 6.80
C ALA A 20 6.98 -27.60 5.32
N SER A 21 6.65 -26.33 5.03
CA SER A 21 6.63 -25.78 3.68
C SER A 21 8.02 -25.81 3.05
N ALA A 22 9.03 -25.35 3.78
CA ALA A 22 10.42 -25.35 3.32
C ALA A 22 10.94 -26.79 3.04
N ASP A 23 10.60 -27.73 3.92
CA ASP A 23 10.97 -29.14 3.75
C ASP A 23 10.31 -29.77 2.51
N LEU A 24 9.05 -29.45 2.25
CA LEU A 24 8.34 -29.91 1.05
C LEU A 24 8.93 -29.33 -0.23
N MET A 25 9.28 -28.03 -0.24
CA MET A 25 9.96 -27.41 -1.38
C MET A 25 11.36 -28.03 -1.61
N ALA A 26 12.06 -28.40 -0.54
CA ALA A 26 13.33 -29.10 -0.65
C ALA A 26 13.18 -30.53 -1.21
N CYS A 27 12.10 -31.22 -0.86
CA CYS A 27 11.75 -32.52 -1.43
C CYS A 27 11.40 -32.41 -2.92
N ASP A 28 10.60 -31.45 -3.33
CA ASP A 28 10.22 -31.24 -4.74
C ASP A 28 11.46 -30.96 -5.61
N ARG A 29 12.41 -30.17 -5.13
CA ARG A 29 13.69 -29.91 -5.81
C ARG A 29 14.57 -31.14 -5.97
N ARG A 30 14.43 -32.15 -5.11
CA ARG A 30 15.19 -33.42 -5.19
C ARG A 30 14.51 -34.45 -6.10
N LEU A 31 13.26 -34.23 -6.50
CA LEU A 31 12.60 -35.13 -7.44
C LEU A 31 13.24 -34.99 -8.83
N PRO A 32 13.54 -36.12 -9.52
CA PRO A 32 14.19 -36.08 -10.83
C PRO A 32 13.33 -35.30 -11.82
N TYR A 33 13.98 -34.36 -12.53
CA TYR A 33 13.36 -33.63 -13.64
C TYR A 33 13.00 -34.63 -14.74
N ARG A 34 11.74 -34.60 -15.18
CA ARG A 34 11.26 -35.38 -16.32
C ARG A 34 10.81 -34.42 -17.42
N PRO A 35 11.33 -34.55 -18.68
CA PRO A 35 10.90 -33.70 -19.78
C PRO A 35 9.39 -33.75 -20.01
N ALA A 36 8.82 -32.64 -20.44
CA ALA A 36 7.36 -32.44 -20.57
C ALA A 36 6.68 -33.28 -21.66
N ASP A 37 7.48 -33.89 -22.57
CA ASP A 37 7.02 -34.76 -23.65
C ASP A 37 6.61 -36.18 -23.20
N GLN A 38 6.90 -36.53 -21.96
CA GLN A 38 6.40 -37.75 -21.33
C GLN A 38 5.39 -37.36 -20.20
N ALA A 39 4.27 -36.80 -20.60
CA ALA A 39 3.21 -36.32 -19.70
C ALA A 39 2.44 -37.46 -19.02
N THR A 40 3.13 -38.30 -18.26
CA THR A 40 2.50 -39.07 -17.20
C THR A 40 2.65 -38.27 -15.92
N HIS A 41 1.52 -37.80 -15.40
CA HIS A 41 1.44 -37.21 -14.06
C HIS A 41 2.28 -38.02 -13.09
N SER A 42 3.21 -37.38 -12.39
CA SER A 42 3.94 -38.06 -11.31
C SER A 42 3.08 -37.97 -10.06
N PRO A 43 2.48 -39.10 -9.61
CA PRO A 43 1.60 -39.08 -8.42
C PRO A 43 2.28 -38.50 -7.19
N THR A 44 3.60 -38.69 -7.10
CA THR A 44 4.41 -38.16 -5.98
C THR A 44 4.50 -36.63 -6.02
N ARG A 45 4.71 -36.03 -7.20
CA ARG A 45 4.78 -34.57 -7.33
C ARG A 45 3.42 -33.93 -7.11
N ASP A 46 2.36 -34.56 -7.62
CA ASP A 46 0.99 -34.10 -7.39
C ASP A 46 0.61 -34.18 -5.91
N ALA A 47 1.03 -35.23 -5.20
CA ALA A 47 0.83 -35.35 -3.77
C ALA A 47 1.59 -34.25 -2.98
N VAL A 48 2.84 -33.95 -3.34
CA VAL A 48 3.60 -32.86 -2.73
C VAL A 48 2.91 -31.51 -2.96
N ALA A 49 2.43 -31.25 -4.17
CA ALA A 49 1.71 -30.01 -4.49
C ALA A 49 0.39 -29.87 -3.69
N LEU A 50 -0.33 -30.97 -3.50
CA LEU A 50 -1.56 -30.98 -2.68
C LEU A 50 -1.26 -30.70 -1.20
N VAL A 51 -0.22 -31.32 -0.64
CA VAL A 51 0.20 -31.08 0.74
C VAL A 51 0.66 -29.62 0.90
N GLN A 52 1.45 -29.11 -0.04
CA GLN A 52 1.85 -27.70 -0.05
C GLN A 52 0.64 -26.76 -0.06
N THR A 53 -0.35 -27.04 -0.89
CA THR A 53 -1.60 -26.28 -0.94
C THR A 53 -2.36 -26.32 0.39
N ALA A 54 -2.41 -27.48 1.04
CA ALA A 54 -3.07 -27.62 2.34
C ALA A 54 -2.34 -26.81 3.44
N ILE A 55 -1.01 -26.86 3.47
CA ILE A 55 -0.19 -26.08 4.40
C ILE A 55 -0.41 -24.58 4.19
N ASN A 56 -0.38 -24.11 2.95
CA ASN A 56 -0.61 -22.70 2.63
C ASN A 56 -2.01 -22.24 3.06
N ARG A 57 -3.05 -23.06 2.85
CA ARG A 57 -4.41 -22.76 3.32
C ARG A 57 -4.51 -22.69 4.84
N LEU A 58 -3.85 -23.60 5.55
CA LEU A 58 -3.80 -23.57 7.01
C LEU A 58 -3.07 -22.32 7.52
N GLY A 59 -1.94 -21.96 6.91
CA GLY A 59 -1.22 -20.73 7.21
C GLY A 59 -2.12 -19.51 7.05
N THR A 60 -2.82 -19.39 5.92
CA THR A 60 -3.77 -18.31 5.68
C THR A 60 -4.89 -18.27 6.72
N ALA A 61 -5.44 -19.41 7.13
CA ALA A 61 -6.49 -19.47 8.14
C ALA A 61 -6.01 -18.98 9.52
N ILE A 62 -4.77 -19.30 9.89
CA ILE A 62 -4.13 -18.80 11.12
C ILE A 62 -3.88 -17.29 11.05
N GLU A 63 -3.43 -16.80 9.90
CA GLU A 63 -3.24 -15.37 9.67
C GLU A 63 -4.55 -14.58 9.77
N LEU A 64 -5.63 -15.09 9.19
CA LEU A 64 -6.95 -14.46 9.28
C LEU A 64 -7.40 -14.25 10.73
N TYR A 65 -7.12 -15.20 11.60
CA TYR A 65 -7.45 -15.07 13.02
C TYR A 65 -6.74 -13.86 13.68
N GLN A 66 -5.51 -13.54 13.26
CA GLN A 66 -4.76 -12.39 13.75
C GLN A 66 -5.20 -11.08 13.10
N VAL A 67 -5.53 -11.11 11.82
CA VAL A 67 -5.87 -9.93 11.02
C VAL A 67 -7.28 -9.42 11.31
N VAL A 68 -8.26 -10.32 11.54
CA VAL A 68 -9.66 -9.95 11.73
C VAL A 68 -9.86 -8.94 12.87
N PRO A 69 -9.30 -9.10 14.07
CA PRO A 69 -9.46 -8.12 15.14
C PRO A 69 -8.87 -6.75 14.80
N VAL A 70 -7.75 -6.71 14.06
CA VAL A 70 -7.12 -5.46 13.62
C VAL A 70 -7.95 -4.80 12.53
N ALA A 71 -8.44 -5.58 11.58
CA ALA A 71 -9.30 -5.08 10.51
C ALA A 71 -10.66 -4.55 11.01
N GLN A 72 -11.11 -4.95 12.19
CA GLN A 72 -12.34 -4.44 12.80
C GLN A 72 -12.15 -3.11 13.54
N GLN A 73 -10.93 -2.62 13.70
CA GLN A 73 -10.71 -1.29 14.27
C GLN A 73 -11.14 -0.22 13.27
N ALA A 74 -11.94 0.74 13.73
CA ALA A 74 -12.49 1.80 12.88
C ALA A 74 -11.37 2.57 12.14
N ASP A 75 -10.32 2.94 12.85
CA ASP A 75 -9.18 3.68 12.28
C ASP A 75 -8.48 2.90 11.14
N THR A 76 -8.35 1.58 11.29
CA THR A 76 -7.75 0.71 10.25
C THR A 76 -8.63 0.64 9.02
N MET A 77 -9.95 0.51 9.20
CA MET A 77 -10.91 0.48 8.10
C MET A 77 -10.98 1.82 7.38
N ASP A 78 -10.97 2.91 8.13
CA ASP A 78 -10.98 4.27 7.56
C ASP A 78 -9.70 4.54 6.76
N TYR A 79 -8.53 4.14 7.27
CA TYR A 79 -7.27 4.28 6.57
C TYR A 79 -7.23 3.44 5.27
N ALA A 80 -7.65 2.19 5.34
CA ALA A 80 -7.77 1.34 4.15
C ALA A 80 -8.75 1.93 3.12
N GLY A 81 -9.87 2.49 3.58
CA GLY A 81 -10.83 3.19 2.73
C GLY A 81 -10.21 4.39 2.02
N GLN A 82 -9.42 5.20 2.70
CA GLN A 82 -8.71 6.33 2.12
C GLN A 82 -7.71 5.90 1.05
N ILE A 83 -6.94 4.82 1.30
CA ILE A 83 -6.02 4.24 0.29
C ILE A 83 -6.81 3.84 -0.95
N LEU A 84 -7.87 3.04 -0.80
CA LEU A 84 -8.67 2.53 -1.92
C LEU A 84 -9.33 3.66 -2.73
N GLN A 85 -9.87 4.65 -2.05
CA GLN A 85 -10.48 5.81 -2.69
C GLN A 85 -9.45 6.59 -3.50
N SER A 86 -8.32 6.96 -2.89
CA SER A 86 -7.25 7.70 -3.56
C SER A 86 -6.66 6.93 -4.74
N LEU A 87 -6.43 5.62 -4.56
CA LEU A 87 -5.92 4.74 -5.61
C LEU A 87 -6.87 4.68 -6.79
N THR A 88 -8.18 4.53 -6.55
CA THR A 88 -9.19 4.47 -7.62
C THR A 88 -9.28 5.79 -8.38
N GLN A 89 -9.20 6.93 -7.69
CA GLN A 89 -9.28 8.25 -8.29
C GLN A 89 -8.05 8.61 -9.13
N HIS A 90 -6.86 8.16 -8.72
CA HIS A 90 -5.59 8.57 -9.30
C HIS A 90 -4.82 7.44 -9.99
N GLN A 91 -5.47 6.30 -10.27
CA GLN A 91 -4.81 5.10 -10.79
C GLN A 91 -3.97 5.37 -12.05
N SER A 92 -4.49 6.17 -12.98
CA SER A 92 -3.79 6.48 -14.24
C SER A 92 -2.48 7.24 -14.01
N ASP A 93 -2.50 8.21 -13.10
CA ASP A 93 -1.34 9.05 -12.81
C ASP A 93 -0.29 8.28 -12.00
N LEU A 94 -0.76 7.43 -11.09
CA LEU A 94 0.09 6.51 -10.34
C LEU A 94 0.80 5.53 -11.28
N ASP A 95 0.05 4.92 -12.21
CA ASP A 95 0.59 3.98 -13.19
C ASP A 95 1.63 4.65 -14.11
N ALA A 96 1.36 5.88 -14.57
CA ALA A 96 2.30 6.65 -15.37
C ALA A 96 3.60 6.96 -14.60
N THR A 97 3.47 7.39 -13.34
CA THR A 97 4.62 7.68 -12.47
C THR A 97 5.47 6.43 -12.22
N LEU A 98 4.84 5.28 -12.01
CA LEU A 98 5.54 4.01 -11.84
C LEU A 98 6.21 3.56 -13.13
N ASP A 99 5.52 3.65 -14.28
CA ASP A 99 6.08 3.29 -15.59
C ASP A 99 7.31 4.14 -15.93
N ASP A 100 7.31 5.44 -15.61
CA ASP A 100 8.45 6.34 -15.82
C ASP A 100 9.65 5.99 -14.93
N ALA A 101 9.41 5.43 -13.75
CA ALA A 101 10.49 5.03 -12.83
C ALA A 101 11.06 3.64 -13.14
N MET A 102 10.35 2.83 -13.93
CA MET A 102 10.76 1.48 -14.28
C MET A 102 11.51 1.45 -15.61
N GLU A 103 12.83 1.58 -15.57
CA GLU A 103 13.68 1.49 -16.75
C GLU A 103 13.61 0.08 -17.38
N GLY A 104 13.12 0.00 -18.62
CA GLY A 104 13.06 -1.25 -19.39
C GLY A 104 11.91 -2.21 -19.01
N TRP A 105 11.10 -1.87 -18.03
CA TRP A 105 9.94 -2.65 -17.59
C TRP A 105 8.66 -1.83 -17.70
N LYS A 106 7.53 -2.54 -17.81
CA LYS A 106 6.20 -1.92 -17.80
C LYS A 106 5.38 -2.49 -16.67
N LEU A 107 4.67 -1.62 -15.96
CA LEU A 107 3.81 -1.98 -14.83
C LEU A 107 2.83 -3.12 -15.16
N LYS A 108 2.29 -3.11 -16.37
CA LYS A 108 1.36 -4.15 -16.85
C LYS A 108 1.96 -5.54 -16.97
N ARG A 109 3.31 -5.67 -17.01
CA ARG A 109 4.02 -6.96 -17.10
C ARG A 109 4.40 -7.53 -15.74
N LEU A 110 4.25 -6.76 -14.69
CA LEU A 110 4.53 -7.22 -13.33
C LEU A 110 3.46 -8.19 -12.84
N ALA A 111 3.83 -9.04 -11.90
CA ALA A 111 2.89 -9.80 -11.13
C ALA A 111 1.85 -8.87 -10.50
N ARG A 112 0.62 -9.34 -10.35
CA ARG A 112 -0.46 -8.51 -9.82
C ARG A 112 -0.14 -7.97 -8.43
N VAL A 113 0.41 -8.82 -7.58
CA VAL A 113 0.80 -8.49 -6.21
C VAL A 113 1.82 -7.35 -6.19
N ASP A 114 2.90 -7.43 -6.97
CA ASP A 114 3.94 -6.42 -7.02
C ASP A 114 3.40 -5.06 -7.48
N ARG A 115 2.55 -5.10 -8.50
CA ARG A 115 1.90 -3.91 -9.02
C ARG A 115 1.01 -3.24 -7.98
N ASP A 116 0.24 -4.03 -7.24
CA ASP A 116 -0.68 -3.51 -6.23
C ASP A 116 0.11 -2.96 -5.02
N ILE A 117 1.21 -3.60 -4.61
CA ILE A 117 2.12 -3.09 -3.57
C ILE A 117 2.70 -1.73 -3.97
N LEU A 118 3.22 -1.61 -5.20
CA LEU A 118 3.79 -0.35 -5.71
C LEU A 118 2.74 0.78 -5.75
N ARG A 119 1.52 0.47 -6.19
CA ARG A 119 0.42 1.44 -6.23
C ARG A 119 0.03 1.93 -4.84
N ILE A 120 -0.11 1.02 -3.87
CA ILE A 120 -0.44 1.35 -2.49
C ILE A 120 0.63 2.28 -1.92
N ALA A 121 1.90 1.87 -1.95
CA ALA A 121 2.99 2.65 -1.40
C ALA A 121 3.10 4.05 -2.04
N LEU A 122 2.92 4.16 -3.36
CA LEU A 122 2.94 5.45 -4.04
C LEU A 122 1.72 6.31 -3.67
N THR A 123 0.55 5.71 -3.50
CA THR A 123 -0.66 6.40 -3.04
C THR A 123 -0.46 6.99 -1.65
N GLU A 124 0.10 6.24 -0.73
CA GLU A 124 0.40 6.70 0.63
C GLU A 124 1.36 7.89 0.63
N ILE A 125 2.40 7.84 -0.20
CA ILE A 125 3.37 8.94 -0.32
C ILE A 125 2.74 10.21 -0.92
N LEU A 126 2.00 10.08 -2.02
CA LEU A 126 1.53 11.24 -2.78
C LEU A 126 0.24 11.85 -2.22
N HIS A 127 -0.70 11.01 -1.79
CA HIS A 127 -2.05 11.44 -1.44
C HIS A 127 -2.30 11.46 0.06
N LEU A 128 -1.76 10.48 0.81
CA LEU A 128 -1.91 10.40 2.26
C LEU A 128 -0.75 11.06 3.02
N LYS A 129 0.28 11.53 2.29
CA LYS A 129 1.45 12.24 2.84
C LYS A 129 2.21 11.42 3.90
N LEU A 130 2.18 10.09 3.79
CA LEU A 130 2.98 9.23 4.63
C LEU A 130 4.48 9.48 4.36
N ASP A 131 5.30 9.35 5.39
CA ASP A 131 6.75 9.46 5.22
C ASP A 131 7.25 8.40 4.23
N LYS A 132 8.08 8.83 3.28
CA LYS A 132 8.59 7.98 2.19
C LYS A 132 9.33 6.74 2.70
N ARG A 133 10.05 6.87 3.81
CA ARG A 133 10.80 5.75 4.40
C ARG A 133 9.84 4.70 4.93
N ILE A 134 8.81 5.14 5.66
CA ILE A 134 7.80 4.25 6.21
C ILE A 134 7.08 3.51 5.09
N ALA A 135 6.58 4.24 4.08
CA ALA A 135 5.87 3.62 2.95
C ALA A 135 6.75 2.61 2.18
N ILE A 136 8.04 2.91 2.01
CA ILE A 136 8.98 1.99 1.33
C ILE A 136 9.25 0.76 2.20
N ASP A 137 9.49 0.94 3.49
CA ASP A 137 9.80 -0.16 4.40
C ASP A 137 8.60 -1.10 4.51
N GLU A 138 7.37 -0.59 4.64
CA GLU A 138 6.15 -1.40 4.65
C GLU A 138 5.93 -2.12 3.32
N ALA A 139 6.14 -1.45 2.19
CA ALA A 139 6.03 -2.08 0.88
C ALA A 139 7.03 -3.25 0.70
N VAL A 140 8.25 -3.09 1.23
CA VAL A 140 9.28 -4.13 1.22
C VAL A 140 8.88 -5.31 2.11
N GLU A 141 8.33 -5.06 3.30
CA GLU A 141 7.87 -6.13 4.21
C GLU A 141 6.69 -6.91 3.60
N ILE A 142 5.74 -6.21 2.97
CA ILE A 142 4.64 -6.87 2.25
C ILE A 142 5.18 -7.70 1.08
N ALA A 143 6.15 -7.17 0.32
CA ALA A 143 6.75 -7.89 -0.79
C ALA A 143 7.50 -9.16 -0.36
N LYS A 144 8.23 -9.13 0.75
CA LYS A 144 8.89 -10.32 1.32
C LYS A 144 7.89 -11.43 1.64
N ARG A 145 6.66 -11.07 1.98
CA ARG A 145 5.62 -12.02 2.39
C ARG A 145 4.80 -12.56 1.22
N TYR A 146 4.54 -11.73 0.22
CA TYR A 146 3.54 -12.03 -0.81
C TYR A 146 4.08 -12.04 -2.25
N SER A 147 5.30 -11.57 -2.48
CA SER A 147 5.97 -11.57 -3.78
C SER A 147 6.96 -12.74 -3.91
N ASP A 148 7.57 -12.88 -5.10
CA ASP A 148 8.63 -13.84 -5.35
C ASP A 148 9.90 -13.52 -4.55
N ASP A 149 10.83 -14.49 -4.48
CA ASP A 149 12.06 -14.43 -3.68
C ASP A 149 12.88 -13.14 -3.86
N ASP A 150 12.89 -12.55 -5.05
CA ASP A 150 13.58 -11.30 -5.37
C ASP A 150 12.64 -10.08 -5.49
N GLY A 151 11.33 -10.26 -5.35
CA GLY A 151 10.32 -9.22 -5.52
C GLY A 151 10.54 -8.02 -4.61
N TYR A 152 10.89 -8.25 -3.35
CA TYR A 152 11.16 -7.16 -2.39
C TYR A 152 12.33 -6.26 -2.81
N ARG A 153 13.38 -6.81 -3.46
CA ARG A 153 14.51 -6.03 -3.99
C ARG A 153 14.08 -5.16 -5.14
N PHE A 154 13.26 -5.72 -6.02
CA PHE A 154 12.69 -5.00 -7.15
C PHE A 154 11.80 -3.84 -6.66
N ILE A 155 10.85 -4.09 -5.75
CA ILE A 155 9.97 -3.08 -5.14
C ILE A 155 10.79 -1.95 -4.52
N ASN A 156 11.78 -2.27 -3.68
CA ASN A 156 12.67 -1.28 -3.08
C ASN A 156 13.39 -0.42 -4.15
N GLY A 157 13.91 -1.06 -5.20
CA GLY A 157 14.59 -0.37 -6.30
C GLY A 157 13.68 0.60 -7.05
N VAL A 158 12.46 0.18 -7.37
CA VAL A 158 11.46 1.03 -8.04
C VAL A 158 11.06 2.20 -7.15
N MET A 159 10.71 1.96 -5.89
CA MET A 159 10.25 3.00 -4.96
C MET A 159 11.33 4.05 -4.67
N ARG A 160 12.60 3.66 -4.59
CA ARG A 160 13.72 4.60 -4.49
C ARG A 160 13.80 5.51 -5.71
N ARG A 161 13.73 4.97 -6.93
CA ARG A 161 13.74 5.75 -8.17
C ARG A 161 12.57 6.72 -8.24
N VAL A 162 11.36 6.26 -7.93
CA VAL A 162 10.17 7.12 -7.83
C VAL A 162 10.42 8.31 -6.89
N THR A 163 10.87 8.04 -5.67
CA THR A 163 11.10 9.10 -4.68
C THR A 163 12.19 10.07 -5.08
N ASP A 164 13.22 9.61 -5.80
CA ASP A 164 14.27 10.49 -6.32
C ASP A 164 13.79 11.36 -7.49
N GLN A 165 12.93 10.83 -8.36
CA GLN A 165 12.27 11.59 -9.41
C GLN A 165 11.36 12.68 -8.84
N LEU A 166 10.55 12.36 -7.84
CA LEU A 166 9.68 13.31 -7.15
C LEU A 166 10.48 14.43 -6.48
N LYS A 167 11.65 14.14 -5.88
CA LYS A 167 12.55 15.16 -5.34
C LYS A 167 13.12 16.09 -6.42
N LYS A 168 13.44 15.56 -7.60
CA LYS A 168 13.96 16.35 -8.72
C LYS A 168 12.86 17.26 -9.29
N GLN A 169 11.63 16.77 -9.39
CA GLN A 169 10.49 17.55 -9.87
C GLN A 169 10.15 18.70 -8.90
N SER A 170 10.14 18.44 -7.59
CA SER A 170 9.88 19.48 -6.58
C SER A 170 10.97 20.58 -6.54
N LYS A 171 12.22 20.26 -6.92
CA LYS A 171 13.30 21.27 -7.04
C LYS A 171 13.25 22.06 -8.34
N LYS A 172 12.57 21.56 -9.36
CA LYS A 172 12.49 22.19 -10.69
C LYS A 172 11.25 23.07 -10.85
N ALA A 173 10.26 22.95 -9.97
CA ALA A 173 9.12 23.84 -9.91
C ALA A 173 9.56 25.15 -9.23
N PRO A 174 9.59 26.32 -9.93
CA PRO A 174 9.77 27.60 -9.26
C PRO A 174 8.56 27.78 -8.33
N ALA A 175 8.84 28.19 -7.11
CA ALA A 175 7.80 28.57 -6.17
C ALA A 175 6.96 29.70 -6.76
N PRO A 176 5.68 29.54 -7.04
CA PRO A 176 4.79 30.64 -7.21
C PRO A 176 3.96 30.81 -5.95
N PHE A 177 4.52 31.37 -4.91
CA PHE A 177 3.69 32.09 -3.98
C PHE A 177 3.98 33.58 -4.24
N THR A 178 3.30 34.10 -5.22
CA THR A 178 3.05 35.54 -5.26
C THR A 178 2.09 35.80 -4.10
N GLU A 179 2.62 36.43 -3.08
CA GLU A 179 1.82 37.05 -2.02
C GLU A 179 0.66 37.79 -2.66
N PRO A 180 -0.60 37.57 -2.27
CA PRO A 180 -1.69 38.37 -2.82
C PRO A 180 -1.41 39.83 -2.54
N ALA A 181 -1.47 40.62 -3.60
CA ALA A 181 -1.30 42.08 -3.50
C ALA A 181 -2.18 42.62 -2.36
N PRO A 182 -1.65 43.54 -1.53
CA PRO A 182 -2.45 44.16 -0.49
C PRO A 182 -3.70 44.76 -1.12
N LEU A 183 -4.85 44.42 -0.55
CA LEU A 183 -6.15 44.97 -0.94
C LEU A 183 -6.02 46.52 -0.95
N PRO A 184 -6.53 47.23 -1.98
CA PRO A 184 -6.55 48.66 -1.96
C PRO A 184 -7.35 49.14 -0.74
N ASP A 185 -6.74 50.13 -0.01
CA ASP A 185 -7.37 50.80 1.11
C ASP A 185 -8.75 51.32 0.65
N LEU A 186 -9.79 50.68 1.08
CA LEU A 186 -11.12 51.25 0.99
C LEU A 186 -11.19 52.39 1.97
N ALA A 187 -10.99 53.61 1.48
CA ALA A 187 -11.25 54.82 2.21
C ALA A 187 -12.67 54.75 2.79
N VAL A 188 -12.72 54.66 4.10
CA VAL A 188 -13.97 54.77 4.85
C VAL A 188 -14.43 56.20 4.74
N GLU A 189 -15.43 56.45 3.88
CA GLU A 189 -16.13 57.76 3.90
C GLU A 189 -16.80 57.95 5.30
N PRO A 190 -16.66 59.14 5.91
CA PRO A 190 -17.29 59.37 7.18
C PRO A 190 -18.80 59.44 7.00
N ALA A 191 -19.52 58.62 7.77
CA ALA A 191 -20.97 58.61 7.84
C ALA A 191 -21.51 59.99 8.16
N ALA A 192 -22.42 60.45 7.31
CA ALA A 192 -23.17 61.71 7.48
C ALA A 192 -24.00 61.62 8.77
N ASP A 193 -23.86 62.67 9.54
CA ASP A 193 -24.59 63.00 10.78
C ASP A 193 -26.12 63.00 10.51
N GLU A 194 -26.83 61.95 10.93
CA GLU A 194 -28.29 61.93 10.96
C GLU A 194 -28.76 62.49 12.30
N THR A 195 -29.19 63.72 12.28
CA THR A 195 -29.94 64.37 13.38
C THR A 195 -31.22 63.62 13.75
N PRO A 196 -31.53 63.47 15.03
CA PRO A 196 -32.70 62.72 15.44
C PRO A 196 -33.97 63.54 15.23
N THR A 197 -34.88 62.98 14.39
CA THR A 197 -36.23 63.54 14.18
C THR A 197 -37.12 63.20 15.38
N ALA A 198 -37.80 64.26 15.91
CA ALA A 198 -38.67 64.18 17.04
C ALA A 198 -39.93 63.30 16.86
N PRO A 199 -40.52 62.72 17.94
CA PRO A 199 -41.66 61.84 17.81
C PRO A 199 -42.92 62.62 17.56
N PRO A 200 -43.94 62.05 16.85
CA PRO A 200 -45.23 62.68 16.61
C PRO A 200 -46.10 62.66 17.86
N PRO A 201 -47.06 63.63 17.98
CA PRO A 201 -47.93 63.80 19.17
C PRO A 201 -49.02 62.72 19.25
N ALA A 202 -49.39 62.33 20.46
CA ALA A 202 -50.51 61.44 20.79
C ALA A 202 -51.86 62.06 20.43
N ILE A 203 -52.72 61.20 19.86
CA ILE A 203 -54.19 61.25 19.97
C ILE A 203 -54.70 59.85 20.26
#